data_e9f30c29b0c2a0b63a9f88e951bd48e5
#
_entry.id   e9f30c29b0c2a0b63a9f88e951bd48e5
#
_cell.length_a   1.000
_cell.length_b   1.000
_cell.length_c   1.000
_cell.angle_alpha   90.00
_cell.angle_beta   90.00
_cell.angle_gamma   90.00
#
_symmetry.space_group_name_H-M   'P 1'
#
loop_
_entity.id
_entity.type
_entity.pdbx_description
1 polymer ?
#
loop_
_entity_poly.entity_id
_entity_poly.type
_entity_poly.pdbx_seq_one_letter_code
_entity_poly.pdbx_strand_id
1 'polypeptide(L)'
;MQREISPSENTSTSEVKSLPLFQRPFWVSCFALTAAVVWGWAYPLIKMGFEEFAITPDITGNKILFAGVRFTFSGLIILAFAKAKRRSFAMRRKTDWWFMLLFALLNTTFHYSTFYIGLSFSAGARAAILNSLSVFLLVIMACIFFKSDRFTMGKVLGCVLGFAGILALNMGGVESGHFTLLGDGMIIVNALCSAVASLLTRSLIKRVDVFVGTGYSLGLGGLLLLVPSLLAGATMPQITWWGLVILLLLIGISALSFVLYNKLISCNPVGKVAIFNSLIPVVGAVTSCLCLGETFYWKYVIAGALATAGIYIINKQK
;
A
#
# COMPACT_ATOMS: atom_id res chain seq x y z
N MET A 1 -55.19 -22.53 50.34
CA MET A 1 -54.13 -21.56 50.76
C MET A 1 -53.05 -21.66 49.68
N GLN A 2 -53.28 -20.97 48.55
CA GLN A 2 -52.34 -20.88 47.42
C GLN A 2 -51.37 -19.75 47.65
N ARG A 3 -50.08 -20.02 47.62
CA ARG A 3 -49.02 -18.99 47.58
C ARG A 3 -48.68 -18.73 46.12
N GLU A 4 -49.03 -17.54 45.69
CA GLU A 4 -48.50 -16.95 44.45
C GLU A 4 -46.99 -16.73 44.53
N ILE A 5 -46.27 -17.30 43.58
CA ILE A 5 -44.84 -17.04 43.41
C ILE A 5 -44.74 -15.96 42.34
N SER A 6 -44.33 -14.77 42.75
CA SER A 6 -44.01 -13.64 41.90
C SER A 6 -42.78 -13.97 41.01
N PRO A 7 -42.80 -13.70 39.66
CA PRO A 7 -41.61 -13.83 38.85
C PRO A 7 -40.72 -12.61 39.11
N SER A 8 -39.52 -12.85 39.62
CA SER A 8 -38.47 -11.84 39.69
C SER A 8 -38.03 -11.53 38.26
N GLU A 9 -38.28 -10.29 37.82
CA GLU A 9 -37.70 -9.69 36.66
C GLU A 9 -36.18 -9.58 36.82
N ASN A 10 -35.45 -10.56 36.26
CA ASN A 10 -34.04 -10.45 36.04
C ASN A 10 -33.83 -9.71 34.71
N THR A 11 -33.92 -8.40 34.75
CA THR A 11 -33.43 -7.50 33.72
C THR A 11 -31.89 -7.57 33.72
N SER A 12 -31.34 -8.56 33.01
CA SER A 12 -29.96 -8.57 32.62
C SER A 12 -29.76 -7.47 31.56
N THR A 13 -29.45 -6.25 32.02
CA THR A 13 -28.83 -5.21 31.19
C THR A 13 -27.50 -5.74 30.71
N SER A 14 -27.51 -6.40 29.54
CA SER A 14 -26.31 -6.72 28.80
C SER A 14 -25.61 -5.39 28.48
N GLU A 15 -24.53 -5.07 29.20
CA GLU A 15 -23.60 -4.03 28.83
C GLU A 15 -23.18 -4.28 27.40
N VAL A 16 -23.69 -3.47 26.48
CA VAL A 16 -23.24 -3.45 25.08
C VAL A 16 -21.81 -2.90 25.13
N LYS A 17 -20.82 -3.77 25.31
CA LYS A 17 -19.39 -3.42 25.21
C LYS A 17 -19.18 -2.70 23.90
N SER A 18 -18.94 -1.38 23.95
CA SER A 18 -18.68 -0.57 22.78
C SER A 18 -17.49 -1.14 22.01
N LEU A 19 -17.69 -1.42 20.69
CA LEU A 19 -16.65 -1.95 19.82
C LEU A 19 -15.36 -1.08 19.94
N PRO A 20 -14.17 -1.71 19.94
CA PRO A 20 -12.90 -0.98 19.90
C PRO A 20 -12.85 0.01 18.73
N LEU A 21 -12.16 1.12 18.88
CA LEU A 21 -12.09 2.22 17.91
C LEU A 21 -11.85 1.74 16.46
N PHE A 22 -10.88 0.84 16.28
CA PHE A 22 -10.52 0.27 14.96
C PHE A 22 -11.52 -0.77 14.41
N GLN A 23 -12.63 -1.04 15.09
CA GLN A 23 -13.72 -1.92 14.64
C GLN A 23 -15.04 -1.17 14.45
N ARG A 24 -15.14 0.08 14.92
CA ARG A 24 -16.34 0.92 14.70
C ARG A 24 -16.42 1.34 13.23
N PRO A 25 -17.54 1.08 12.52
CA PRO A 25 -17.63 1.29 11.06
C PRO A 25 -17.22 2.68 10.59
N PHE A 26 -17.64 3.71 11.28
CA PHE A 26 -17.27 5.12 10.97
C PHE A 26 -15.75 5.32 11.02
N TRP A 27 -15.09 4.94 12.10
CA TRP A 27 -13.63 5.10 12.27
C TRP A 27 -12.83 4.22 11.32
N VAL A 28 -13.32 3.00 11.03
CA VAL A 28 -12.70 2.13 10.00
C VAL A 28 -12.69 2.84 8.65
N SER A 29 -13.82 3.46 8.25
CA SER A 29 -13.90 4.21 7.00
C SER A 29 -12.99 5.45 7.01
N CYS A 30 -13.00 6.23 8.08
CA CYS A 30 -12.13 7.41 8.21
C CYS A 30 -10.65 7.04 8.10
N PHE A 31 -10.19 6.04 8.83
CA PHE A 31 -8.78 5.64 8.83
C PHE A 31 -8.37 5.00 7.50
N ALA A 32 -9.23 4.19 6.89
CA ALA A 32 -8.94 3.59 5.58
C ALA A 32 -8.91 4.65 4.47
N LEU A 33 -9.83 5.61 4.50
CA LEU A 33 -9.84 6.76 3.59
C LEU A 33 -8.57 7.60 3.76
N THR A 34 -8.21 7.95 5.01
CA THR A 34 -6.97 8.67 5.29
C THR A 34 -5.76 7.94 4.73
N ALA A 35 -5.63 6.64 4.97
CA ALA A 35 -4.52 5.85 4.44
C ALA A 35 -4.47 5.87 2.91
N ALA A 36 -5.60 5.72 2.24
CA ALA A 36 -5.69 5.72 0.78
C ALA A 36 -5.33 7.08 0.17
N VAL A 37 -5.88 8.17 0.71
CA VAL A 37 -5.60 9.54 0.25
C VAL A 37 -4.12 9.86 0.46
N VAL A 38 -3.60 9.60 1.64
CA VAL A 38 -2.19 9.87 1.98
C VAL A 38 -1.25 9.04 1.09
N TRP A 39 -1.58 7.78 0.77
CA TRP A 39 -0.79 6.99 -0.19
C TRP A 39 -0.84 7.57 -1.61
N GLY A 40 -2.00 8.08 -2.06
CA GLY A 40 -2.14 8.71 -3.36
C GLY A 40 -1.18 9.91 -3.53
N TRP A 41 -1.00 10.71 -2.49
CA TRP A 41 -0.06 11.84 -2.49
C TRP A 41 1.41 11.44 -2.63
N ALA A 42 1.76 10.18 -2.37
CA ALA A 42 3.14 9.73 -2.53
C ALA A 42 3.63 9.82 -3.99
N TYR A 43 2.76 9.68 -5.00
CA TYR A 43 3.15 9.71 -6.42
C TYR A 43 3.79 11.05 -6.83
N PRO A 44 3.08 12.20 -6.69
CA PRO A 44 3.69 13.49 -7.03
C PRO A 44 4.86 13.83 -6.10
N LEU A 45 4.76 13.57 -4.79
CA LEU A 45 5.83 13.92 -3.85
C LEU A 45 7.14 13.16 -4.11
N ILE A 46 7.09 11.91 -4.58
CA ILE A 46 8.31 11.19 -4.97
C ILE A 46 8.96 11.85 -6.18
N LYS A 47 8.17 12.24 -7.20
CA LYS A 47 8.71 12.91 -8.39
C LYS A 47 9.28 14.29 -8.06
N MET A 48 8.57 15.08 -7.25
CA MET A 48 9.11 16.34 -6.72
C MET A 48 10.40 16.12 -5.90
N GLY A 49 10.45 15.03 -5.12
CA GLY A 49 11.67 14.64 -4.42
C GLY A 49 12.82 14.28 -5.36
N PHE A 50 12.55 13.64 -6.51
CA PHE A 50 13.56 13.38 -7.52
C PHE A 50 14.13 14.69 -8.09
N GLU A 51 13.29 15.68 -8.37
CA GLU A 51 13.69 16.99 -8.85
C GLU A 51 14.56 17.72 -7.81
N GLU A 52 14.09 17.81 -6.58
CA GLU A 52 14.75 18.53 -5.49
C GLU A 52 16.12 17.93 -5.10
N PHE A 53 16.28 16.61 -5.19
CA PHE A 53 17.54 15.93 -4.93
C PHE A 53 18.40 15.71 -6.20
N ALA A 54 18.01 16.30 -7.34
CA ALA A 54 18.65 16.13 -8.65
C ALA A 54 18.83 14.65 -9.03
N ILE A 55 17.82 13.81 -8.73
CA ILE A 55 17.81 12.38 -9.06
C ILE A 55 17.34 12.21 -10.50
N THR A 56 18.29 11.99 -11.40
CA THR A 56 17.99 11.79 -12.82
C THR A 56 17.53 10.36 -13.13
N PRO A 57 16.78 10.15 -14.24
CA PRO A 57 16.37 8.81 -14.66
C PRO A 57 17.52 7.85 -14.94
N ASP A 58 18.72 8.36 -15.27
CA ASP A 58 19.87 7.54 -15.67
C ASP A 58 20.55 6.86 -14.48
N ILE A 59 20.54 7.49 -13.29
CA ILE A 59 21.22 6.97 -12.11
C ILE A 59 20.23 6.20 -11.24
N THR A 60 20.09 4.89 -11.52
CA THR A 60 19.21 3.99 -10.78
C THR A 60 19.54 3.93 -9.28
N GLY A 61 20.82 4.00 -8.93
CA GLY A 61 21.28 3.97 -7.54
C GLY A 61 20.65 5.05 -6.67
N ASN A 62 20.55 6.30 -7.17
CA ASN A 62 19.98 7.41 -6.42
C ASN A 62 18.50 7.25 -6.12
N LYS A 63 17.72 6.66 -7.03
CA LYS A 63 16.30 6.35 -6.81
C LYS A 63 16.11 5.33 -5.70
N ILE A 64 16.93 4.27 -5.73
CA ILE A 64 16.92 3.20 -4.73
C ILE A 64 17.41 3.74 -3.39
N LEU A 65 18.44 4.60 -3.38
CA LEU A 65 18.93 5.26 -2.17
C LEU A 65 17.83 6.10 -1.50
N PHE A 66 17.13 6.92 -2.29
CA PHE A 66 16.03 7.75 -1.79
C PHE A 66 14.91 6.90 -1.16
N ALA A 67 14.53 5.79 -1.81
CA ALA A 67 13.59 4.82 -1.26
C ALA A 67 14.14 4.19 0.04
N GLY A 68 15.41 3.76 0.04
CA GLY A 68 16.07 3.13 1.19
C GLY A 68 16.06 4.03 2.42
N VAL A 69 16.47 5.28 2.27
CA VAL A 69 16.44 6.28 3.35
C VAL A 69 15.02 6.48 3.85
N ARG A 70 14.06 6.73 2.95
CA ARG A 70 12.64 6.92 3.31
C ARG A 70 12.10 5.77 4.16
N PHE A 71 12.26 4.54 3.71
CA PHE A 71 11.65 3.37 4.39
C PHE A 71 12.40 2.98 5.64
N THR A 72 13.71 3.16 5.71
CA THR A 72 14.49 2.98 6.94
C THR A 72 13.96 3.89 8.05
N PHE A 73 13.86 5.19 7.78
CA PHE A 73 13.36 6.14 8.79
C PHE A 73 11.87 5.91 9.11
N SER A 74 11.05 5.57 8.12
CA SER A 74 9.65 5.20 8.37
C SER A 74 9.53 4.00 9.32
N GLY A 75 10.33 2.96 9.09
CA GLY A 75 10.40 1.79 9.94
C GLY A 75 10.86 2.11 11.36
N LEU A 76 11.90 2.94 11.50
CA LEU A 76 12.42 3.40 12.81
C LEU A 76 11.36 4.18 13.60
N ILE A 77 10.63 5.09 12.96
CA ILE A 77 9.53 5.85 13.59
C ILE A 77 8.44 4.89 14.10
N ILE A 78 8.05 3.90 13.28
CA ILE A 78 7.04 2.92 13.69
C ILE A 78 7.53 2.07 14.86
N LEU A 79 8.78 1.63 14.85
CA LEU A 79 9.38 0.86 15.95
C LEU A 79 9.49 1.71 17.23
N ALA A 80 9.88 2.98 17.12
CA ALA A 80 9.91 3.91 18.25
C ALA A 80 8.49 4.10 18.83
N PHE A 81 7.48 4.27 17.98
CA PHE A 81 6.08 4.32 18.40
C PHE A 81 5.62 3.01 19.08
N ALA A 82 5.97 1.87 18.52
CA ALA A 82 5.66 0.56 19.09
C ALA A 82 6.29 0.41 20.49
N LYS A 83 7.55 0.83 20.65
CA LYS A 83 8.25 0.85 21.94
C LYS A 83 7.56 1.77 22.95
N ALA A 84 7.21 2.99 22.55
CA ALA A 84 6.48 3.95 23.40
C ALA A 84 5.11 3.39 23.83
N LYS A 85 4.44 2.61 22.98
CA LYS A 85 3.19 1.91 23.30
C LYS A 85 3.39 0.56 23.99
N ARG A 86 4.60 0.23 24.43
CA ARG A 86 4.97 -1.00 25.15
C ARG A 86 4.54 -2.28 24.40
N ARG A 87 4.63 -2.27 23.05
CA ARG A 87 4.32 -3.44 22.22
C ARG A 87 5.43 -4.47 22.32
N SER A 88 5.07 -5.75 22.22
CA SER A 88 6.06 -6.84 22.26
C SER A 88 6.87 -6.90 20.97
N PHE A 89 8.18 -6.83 21.09
CA PHE A 89 9.15 -6.97 19.98
C PHE A 89 9.52 -8.44 19.75
N ALA A 90 9.02 -9.36 20.60
CA ALA A 90 9.37 -10.76 20.53
C ALA A 90 8.73 -11.43 19.29
N MET A 91 9.55 -12.13 18.53
CA MET A 91 9.09 -13.11 17.55
C MET A 91 8.63 -14.38 18.28
N ARG A 92 7.58 -15.03 17.80
CA ARG A 92 7.08 -16.27 18.42
C ARG A 92 8.10 -17.41 18.39
N ARG A 93 8.88 -17.48 17.30
CA ARG A 93 9.94 -18.49 17.09
C ARG A 93 11.18 -17.82 16.50
N LYS A 94 12.38 -18.36 16.77
CA LYS A 94 13.62 -17.87 16.15
C LYS A 94 13.59 -17.97 14.62
N THR A 95 12.92 -18.98 14.06
CA THR A 95 12.72 -19.15 12.62
C THR A 95 11.86 -18.05 11.98
N ASP A 96 11.08 -17.32 12.76
CA ASP A 96 10.23 -16.23 12.23
C ASP A 96 11.06 -15.02 11.76
N TRP A 97 12.33 -14.92 12.18
CA TRP A 97 13.26 -13.92 11.67
C TRP A 97 13.61 -14.13 10.18
N TRP A 98 13.75 -15.38 9.73
CA TRP A 98 13.93 -15.66 8.31
C TRP A 98 12.70 -15.31 7.50
N PHE A 99 11.52 -15.59 8.04
CA PHE A 99 10.27 -15.14 7.42
C PHE A 99 10.19 -13.61 7.35
N MET A 100 10.59 -12.91 8.44
CA MET A 100 10.59 -11.45 8.49
C MET A 100 11.55 -10.86 7.46
N LEU A 101 12.74 -11.44 7.31
CA LEU A 101 13.72 -11.02 6.30
C LEU A 101 13.18 -11.20 4.88
N LEU A 102 12.63 -12.38 4.57
CA LEU A 102 12.00 -12.63 3.27
C LEU A 102 10.83 -11.68 3.02
N PHE A 103 10.01 -11.44 4.03
CA PHE A 103 8.90 -10.52 3.94
C PHE A 103 9.39 -9.08 3.68
N ALA A 104 10.43 -8.62 4.38
CA ALA A 104 11.02 -7.30 4.19
C ALA A 104 11.60 -7.14 2.78
N LEU A 105 12.29 -8.19 2.26
CA LEU A 105 12.79 -8.21 0.89
C LEU A 105 11.67 -8.06 -0.14
N LEU A 106 10.60 -8.83 -0.01
CA LEU A 106 9.49 -8.81 -0.97
C LEU A 106 8.61 -7.58 -0.82
N ASN A 107 8.22 -7.23 0.43
CA ASN A 107 7.29 -6.15 0.71
C ASN A 107 7.92 -4.75 0.59
N THR A 108 9.23 -4.64 0.76
CA THR A 108 9.88 -3.33 0.77
C THR A 108 11.00 -3.26 -0.26
N THR A 109 11.98 -4.15 -0.22
CA THR A 109 13.19 -4.01 -1.06
C THR A 109 12.86 -4.17 -2.54
N PHE A 110 12.38 -5.33 -2.98
CA PHE A 110 12.03 -5.55 -4.40
C PHE A 110 10.84 -4.72 -4.86
N HIS A 111 9.81 -4.66 -4.04
CA HIS A 111 8.61 -3.86 -4.31
C HIS A 111 8.98 -2.40 -4.63
N TYR A 112 9.72 -1.74 -3.74
CA TYR A 112 10.01 -0.31 -3.93
C TYR A 112 11.18 -0.04 -4.86
N SER A 113 12.12 -0.96 -5.04
CA SER A 113 13.11 -0.83 -6.11
C SER A 113 12.42 -0.70 -7.48
N THR A 114 11.51 -1.64 -7.78
CA THR A 114 10.79 -1.63 -9.06
C THR A 114 9.83 -0.45 -9.16
N PHE A 115 9.18 -0.05 -8.05
CA PHE A 115 8.30 1.10 -8.03
C PHE A 115 9.03 2.42 -8.34
N TYR A 116 10.15 2.69 -7.66
CA TYR A 116 10.89 3.94 -7.84
C TYR A 116 11.56 4.03 -9.22
N ILE A 117 12.08 2.91 -9.72
CA ILE A 117 12.57 2.84 -11.09
C ILE A 117 11.42 3.12 -12.06
N GLY A 118 10.31 2.40 -11.95
CA GLY A 118 9.15 2.56 -12.82
C GLY A 118 8.58 3.97 -12.81
N LEU A 119 8.42 4.57 -11.63
CA LEU A 119 7.88 5.92 -11.47
C LEU A 119 8.79 7.00 -12.08
N SER A 120 10.11 6.77 -12.13
CA SER A 120 11.04 7.73 -12.74
C SER A 120 10.93 7.79 -14.27
N PHE A 121 10.44 6.71 -14.91
CA PHE A 121 10.24 6.62 -16.36
C PHE A 121 8.77 6.69 -16.80
N SER A 122 7.84 6.86 -15.87
CA SER A 122 6.40 6.92 -16.14
C SER A 122 5.80 8.20 -15.58
N ALA A 123 4.72 8.69 -16.18
CA ALA A 123 3.92 9.75 -15.57
C ALA A 123 3.31 9.26 -14.24
N GLY A 124 3.27 10.13 -13.23
CA GLY A 124 2.77 9.77 -11.92
C GLY A 124 1.30 9.31 -11.95
N ALA A 125 0.47 10.00 -12.74
CA ALA A 125 -0.92 9.63 -12.96
C ALA A 125 -1.04 8.22 -13.60
N ARG A 126 -0.23 7.92 -14.61
CA ARG A 126 -0.19 6.63 -15.28
C ARG A 126 0.28 5.52 -14.31
N ALA A 127 1.37 5.77 -13.58
CA ALA A 127 1.91 4.84 -12.59
C ALA A 127 0.89 4.52 -11.48
N ALA A 128 0.14 5.52 -10.99
CA ALA A 128 -0.89 5.33 -9.99
C ALA A 128 -1.99 4.36 -10.46
N ILE A 129 -2.46 4.53 -11.70
CA ILE A 129 -3.50 3.67 -12.27
C ILE A 129 -2.94 2.26 -12.53
N LEU A 130 -1.74 2.14 -13.12
CA LEU A 130 -1.10 0.84 -13.38
C LEU A 130 -0.87 0.06 -12.08
N ASN A 131 -0.49 0.74 -11.00
CA ASN A 131 -0.26 0.10 -9.71
C ASN A 131 -1.52 -0.54 -9.10
N SER A 132 -2.73 -0.12 -9.52
CA SER A 132 -3.99 -0.76 -9.13
C SER A 132 -4.07 -2.23 -9.58
N LEU A 133 -3.27 -2.66 -10.55
CA LEU A 133 -3.10 -4.05 -10.97
C LEU A 133 -2.79 -4.97 -9.79
N SER A 134 -2.09 -4.47 -8.77
CA SER A 134 -1.76 -5.23 -7.57
C SER A 134 -2.98 -5.83 -6.86
N VAL A 135 -4.11 -5.12 -6.86
CA VAL A 135 -5.36 -5.61 -6.23
C VAL A 135 -5.95 -6.78 -7.03
N PHE A 136 -5.95 -6.68 -8.35
CA PHE A 136 -6.48 -7.74 -9.23
C PHE A 136 -5.60 -8.98 -9.17
N LEU A 137 -4.27 -8.81 -9.21
CA LEU A 137 -3.30 -9.89 -9.03
C LEU A 137 -3.47 -10.56 -7.67
N LEU A 138 -3.63 -9.79 -6.59
CA LEU A 138 -3.87 -10.32 -5.24
C LEU A 138 -5.11 -11.20 -5.22
N VAL A 139 -6.23 -10.77 -5.83
CA VAL A 139 -7.48 -11.54 -5.86
C VAL A 139 -7.31 -12.85 -6.62
N ILE A 140 -6.69 -12.81 -7.80
CA ILE A 140 -6.43 -14.00 -8.62
C ILE A 140 -5.53 -14.98 -7.84
N MET A 141 -4.43 -14.50 -7.29
CA MET A 141 -3.50 -15.32 -6.51
C MET A 141 -4.17 -15.88 -5.24
N ALA A 142 -5.00 -15.09 -4.54
CA ALA A 142 -5.73 -15.59 -3.38
C ALA A 142 -6.66 -16.75 -3.75
N CYS A 143 -7.36 -16.66 -4.88
CA CYS A 143 -8.22 -17.74 -5.37
C CYS A 143 -7.44 -19.00 -5.78
N ILE A 144 -6.19 -18.85 -6.24
CA ILE A 144 -5.34 -19.98 -6.62
C ILE A 144 -4.72 -20.65 -5.38
N PHE A 145 -4.17 -19.86 -4.46
CA PHE A 145 -3.38 -20.39 -3.34
C PHE A 145 -4.20 -20.72 -2.09
N PHE A 146 -5.38 -20.10 -1.91
CA PHE A 146 -6.22 -20.35 -0.73
C PHE A 146 -7.51 -21.06 -1.11
N LYS A 147 -7.70 -22.30 -0.62
CA LYS A 147 -8.93 -23.09 -0.83
C LYS A 147 -10.19 -22.39 -0.28
N SER A 148 -10.03 -21.47 0.67
CA SER A 148 -11.12 -20.68 1.23
C SER A 148 -11.62 -19.55 0.30
N ASP A 149 -10.77 -19.12 -0.65
CA ASP A 149 -11.05 -18.03 -1.58
C ASP A 149 -11.39 -18.60 -2.96
N ARG A 150 -12.70 -18.77 -3.24
CA ARG A 150 -13.16 -19.28 -4.53
C ARG A 150 -13.31 -18.15 -5.56
N PHE A 151 -13.16 -18.49 -6.84
CA PHE A 151 -13.56 -17.61 -7.93
C PHE A 151 -15.08 -17.44 -7.92
N THR A 152 -15.54 -16.22 -7.71
CA THR A 152 -16.94 -15.84 -7.86
C THR A 152 -17.10 -15.00 -9.11
N MET A 153 -18.31 -14.97 -9.70
CA MET A 153 -18.61 -14.17 -10.88
C MET A 153 -18.20 -12.69 -10.70
N GLY A 154 -18.42 -12.12 -9.52
CA GLY A 154 -18.02 -10.74 -9.28
C GLY A 154 -16.51 -10.54 -9.17
N LYS A 155 -15.73 -11.50 -8.62
CA LYS A 155 -14.28 -11.44 -8.67
C LYS A 155 -13.79 -11.48 -10.11
N VAL A 156 -14.37 -12.32 -10.95
CA VAL A 156 -14.05 -12.41 -12.39
C VAL A 156 -14.40 -11.10 -13.09
N LEU A 157 -15.63 -10.61 -12.95
CA LEU A 157 -16.08 -9.35 -13.54
C LEU A 157 -15.23 -8.16 -13.08
N GLY A 158 -14.93 -8.09 -11.79
CA GLY A 158 -14.09 -7.03 -11.24
C GLY A 158 -12.67 -7.06 -11.79
N CYS A 159 -12.06 -8.24 -11.94
CA CYS A 159 -10.76 -8.39 -12.59
C CYS A 159 -10.81 -7.99 -14.06
N VAL A 160 -11.83 -8.44 -14.82
CA VAL A 160 -12.01 -8.07 -16.23
C VAL A 160 -12.13 -6.55 -16.41
N LEU A 161 -12.95 -5.88 -15.58
CA LEU A 161 -13.09 -4.42 -15.61
C LEU A 161 -11.77 -3.72 -15.28
N GLY A 162 -11.05 -4.20 -14.26
CA GLY A 162 -9.76 -3.63 -13.90
C GLY A 162 -8.70 -3.78 -14.98
N PHE A 163 -8.61 -4.97 -15.59
CA PHE A 163 -7.72 -5.18 -16.75
C PHE A 163 -8.13 -4.35 -17.97
N ALA A 164 -9.45 -4.21 -18.25
CA ALA A 164 -9.95 -3.33 -19.30
C ALA A 164 -9.54 -1.88 -19.06
N GLY A 165 -9.56 -1.40 -17.81
CA GLY A 165 -9.05 -0.08 -17.44
C GLY A 165 -7.57 0.10 -17.74
N ILE A 166 -6.74 -0.90 -17.43
CA ILE A 166 -5.31 -0.87 -17.74
C ILE A 166 -5.07 -0.93 -19.24
N LEU A 167 -5.84 -1.70 -20.00
CA LEU A 167 -5.78 -1.71 -21.46
C LEU A 167 -6.17 -0.35 -22.05
N ALA A 168 -7.27 0.26 -21.55
CA ALA A 168 -7.70 1.58 -21.98
C ALA A 168 -6.62 2.66 -21.75
N LEU A 169 -5.84 2.54 -20.67
CA LEU A 169 -4.71 3.42 -20.40
C LEU A 169 -3.63 3.37 -21.49
N ASN A 170 -3.45 2.20 -22.12
CA ASN A 170 -2.47 1.96 -23.16
C ASN A 170 -3.03 2.16 -24.58
N MET A 171 -4.34 2.37 -24.74
CA MET A 171 -4.95 2.72 -26.02
C MET A 171 -4.80 4.23 -26.29
N GLY A 172 -4.40 4.57 -27.52
CA GLY A 172 -4.22 5.97 -27.96
C GLY A 172 -2.80 6.24 -28.46
N GLY A 173 -2.68 7.17 -29.38
CA GLY A 173 -1.45 7.46 -30.11
C GLY A 173 -0.32 8.09 -29.27
N VAL A 174 0.69 8.56 -29.98
CA VAL A 174 1.99 9.09 -29.51
C VAL A 174 1.86 10.13 -28.39
N GLU A 175 0.77 10.91 -28.36
CA GLU A 175 0.56 11.99 -27.39
C GLU A 175 0.40 11.54 -25.94
N SER A 176 0.03 10.29 -25.71
CA SER A 176 -0.29 9.77 -24.37
C SER A 176 0.78 8.88 -23.75
N GLY A 177 1.98 8.86 -24.32
CA GLY A 177 3.12 8.05 -23.90
C GLY A 177 2.99 6.59 -24.33
N HIS A 178 4.04 6.06 -24.96
CA HIS A 178 4.12 4.63 -25.28
C HIS A 178 4.41 3.81 -24.02
N PHE A 179 4.03 2.53 -24.05
CA PHE A 179 4.47 1.58 -23.04
C PHE A 179 6.00 1.49 -23.04
N THR A 180 6.57 1.67 -21.85
CA THR A 180 8.01 1.51 -21.65
C THR A 180 8.28 0.38 -20.66
N LEU A 181 9.27 -0.47 -20.96
CA LEU A 181 9.60 -1.59 -20.09
C LEU A 181 10.13 -1.10 -18.73
N LEU A 182 10.97 -0.06 -18.74
CA LEU A 182 11.54 0.52 -17.52
C LEU A 182 10.53 1.37 -16.71
N GLY A 183 9.52 1.94 -17.35
CA GLY A 183 8.43 2.63 -16.67
C GLY A 183 7.31 1.67 -16.28
N ASP A 184 6.45 1.39 -17.24
CA ASP A 184 5.23 0.61 -17.02
C ASP A 184 5.50 -0.83 -16.62
N GLY A 185 6.52 -1.48 -17.27
CA GLY A 185 6.93 -2.84 -16.93
C GLY A 185 7.38 -2.98 -15.47
N MET A 186 8.19 -2.03 -14.97
CA MET A 186 8.62 -2.03 -13.58
C MET A 186 7.45 -1.80 -12.61
N ILE A 187 6.46 -0.97 -12.96
CA ILE A 187 5.24 -0.81 -12.15
C ILE A 187 4.41 -2.11 -12.14
N ILE A 188 4.36 -2.86 -13.23
CA ILE A 188 3.68 -4.17 -13.27
C ILE A 188 4.39 -5.18 -12.37
N VAL A 189 5.73 -5.24 -12.41
CA VAL A 189 6.52 -6.10 -11.51
C VAL A 189 6.32 -5.68 -10.05
N ASN A 190 6.32 -4.38 -9.77
CA ASN A 190 5.97 -3.84 -8.46
C ASN A 190 4.57 -4.30 -7.99
N ALA A 191 3.57 -4.23 -8.86
CA ALA A 191 2.22 -4.67 -8.56
C ALA A 191 2.17 -6.17 -8.20
N LEU A 192 2.95 -7.01 -8.89
CA LEU A 192 3.10 -8.43 -8.56
C LEU A 192 3.75 -8.64 -7.19
N CYS A 193 4.85 -7.93 -6.90
CA CYS A 193 5.51 -7.98 -5.58
C CYS A 193 4.55 -7.57 -4.46
N SER A 194 3.77 -6.51 -4.68
CA SER A 194 2.74 -6.04 -3.76
C SER A 194 1.66 -7.10 -3.48
N ALA A 195 1.20 -7.78 -4.53
CA ALA A 195 0.21 -8.85 -4.40
C ALA A 195 0.77 -10.02 -3.56
N VAL A 196 2.00 -10.48 -3.85
CA VAL A 196 2.66 -11.54 -3.09
C VAL A 196 2.88 -11.14 -1.63
N ALA A 197 3.39 -9.93 -1.38
CA ALA A 197 3.58 -9.41 -0.03
C ALA A 197 2.27 -9.34 0.76
N SER A 198 1.18 -8.91 0.11
CA SER A 198 -0.16 -8.86 0.73
C SER A 198 -0.66 -10.24 1.15
N LEU A 199 -0.40 -11.29 0.37
CA LEU A 199 -0.71 -12.68 0.78
C LEU A 199 0.09 -13.08 2.03
N LEU A 200 1.36 -12.72 2.09
CA LEU A 200 2.24 -13.04 3.21
C LEU A 200 1.92 -12.25 4.48
N THR A 201 1.30 -11.06 4.36
CA THR A 201 0.92 -10.23 5.51
C THR A 201 0.01 -10.98 6.50
N ARG A 202 -0.90 -11.84 6.01
CA ARG A 202 -1.74 -12.69 6.87
C ARG A 202 -0.91 -13.63 7.77
N SER A 203 0.24 -14.07 7.29
CA SER A 203 1.17 -14.91 8.05
C SER A 203 2.01 -14.09 9.01
N LEU A 204 2.38 -12.88 8.64
CA LEU A 204 3.15 -11.96 9.48
C LEU A 204 2.42 -11.62 10.78
N ILE A 205 1.14 -11.25 10.70
CA ILE A 205 0.31 -10.85 11.85
C ILE A 205 0.20 -11.97 12.90
N LYS A 206 0.34 -13.23 12.48
CA LYS A 206 0.31 -14.38 13.39
C LYS A 206 1.64 -14.61 14.12
N ARG A 207 2.73 -13.97 13.68
CA ARG A 207 4.11 -14.22 14.15
C ARG A 207 4.65 -13.12 15.07
N VAL A 208 4.18 -11.87 14.85
CA VAL A 208 4.67 -10.70 15.57
C VAL A 208 3.54 -9.67 15.72
N ASP A 209 3.68 -8.75 16.68
CA ASP A 209 2.76 -7.59 16.78
C ASP A 209 2.73 -6.81 15.46
N VAL A 210 1.56 -6.35 15.06
CA VAL A 210 1.33 -5.69 13.76
C VAL A 210 2.18 -4.43 13.57
N PHE A 211 2.35 -3.62 14.61
CA PHE A 211 3.18 -2.41 14.55
C PHE A 211 4.66 -2.77 14.40
N VAL A 212 5.11 -3.73 15.21
CA VAL A 212 6.50 -4.20 15.18
C VAL A 212 6.83 -4.87 13.86
N GLY A 213 5.95 -5.73 13.35
CA GLY A 213 6.10 -6.38 12.05
C GLY A 213 6.14 -5.38 10.90
N THR A 214 5.29 -4.35 10.93
CA THR A 214 5.31 -3.27 9.93
C THR A 214 6.62 -2.47 10.01
N GLY A 215 7.05 -2.10 11.22
CA GLY A 215 8.30 -1.37 11.43
C GLY A 215 9.53 -2.17 10.99
N TYR A 216 9.60 -3.47 11.30
CA TYR A 216 10.67 -4.34 10.81
C TYR A 216 10.65 -4.48 9.29
N SER A 217 9.47 -4.67 8.67
CA SER A 217 9.37 -4.78 7.22
C SER A 217 9.91 -3.54 6.51
N LEU A 218 9.49 -2.37 6.94
CA LEU A 218 9.95 -1.11 6.32
C LEU A 218 11.40 -0.80 6.69
N GLY A 219 11.78 -0.92 7.95
CA GLY A 219 13.12 -0.59 8.42
C GLY A 219 14.20 -1.51 7.85
N LEU A 220 14.03 -2.84 7.99
CA LEU A 220 14.97 -3.81 7.42
C LEU A 220 14.98 -3.75 5.89
N GLY A 221 13.79 -3.68 5.27
CA GLY A 221 13.70 -3.59 3.82
C GLY A 221 14.30 -2.30 3.27
N GLY A 222 14.18 -1.18 3.99
CA GLY A 222 14.83 0.09 3.68
C GLY A 222 16.36 -0.01 3.78
N LEU A 223 16.87 -0.61 4.86
CA LEU A 223 18.31 -0.86 5.02
C LEU A 223 18.85 -1.77 3.92
N LEU A 224 18.10 -2.82 3.56
CA LEU A 224 18.47 -3.71 2.48
C LEU A 224 18.48 -3.03 1.10
N LEU A 225 17.76 -1.92 0.91
CA LEU A 225 17.81 -1.09 -0.30
C LEU A 225 19.13 -0.31 -0.41
N LEU A 226 19.81 0.01 0.69
CA LEU A 226 21.06 0.77 0.66
C LEU A 226 22.17 0.02 -0.06
N VAL A 227 22.25 -1.30 0.10
CA VAL A 227 23.29 -2.12 -0.57
C VAL A 227 23.15 -2.07 -2.09
N PRO A 228 22.01 -2.45 -2.71
CA PRO A 228 21.87 -2.36 -4.15
C PRO A 228 21.90 -0.93 -4.68
N SER A 229 21.58 0.10 -3.87
CA SER A 229 21.74 1.49 -4.30
C SER A 229 23.21 1.85 -4.57
N LEU A 230 24.10 1.45 -3.66
CA LEU A 230 25.54 1.68 -3.82
C LEU A 230 26.10 0.89 -5.01
N LEU A 231 25.70 -0.37 -5.17
CA LEU A 231 26.10 -1.21 -6.31
C LEU A 231 25.59 -0.67 -7.65
N ALA A 232 24.45 0.02 -7.66
CA ALA A 232 23.86 0.66 -8.83
C ALA A 232 24.37 2.11 -9.06
N GLY A 233 25.49 2.47 -8.44
CA GLY A 233 26.17 3.75 -8.67
C GLY A 233 25.50 4.94 -7.97
N ALA A 234 24.92 4.73 -6.78
CA ALA A 234 24.40 5.86 -6.01
C ALA A 234 25.52 6.87 -5.70
N THR A 235 25.22 8.12 -5.96
CA THR A 235 26.08 9.26 -5.64
C THR A 235 25.43 10.08 -4.53
N MET A 236 26.21 11.00 -3.92
CA MET A 236 25.62 11.93 -2.95
C MET A 236 24.62 12.84 -3.66
N PRO A 237 23.33 12.80 -3.29
CA PRO A 237 22.34 13.68 -3.89
C PRO A 237 22.58 15.14 -3.46
N GLN A 238 22.11 16.07 -4.28
CA GLN A 238 22.05 17.47 -3.85
C GLN A 238 21.01 17.59 -2.73
N ILE A 239 21.39 18.20 -1.62
CA ILE A 239 20.49 18.36 -0.47
C ILE A 239 19.94 19.80 -0.51
N THR A 240 18.63 19.91 -0.78
CA THR A 240 17.90 21.16 -0.67
C THR A 240 17.02 21.14 0.57
N TRP A 241 16.67 22.31 1.09
CA TRP A 241 15.74 22.41 2.22
C TRP A 241 14.36 21.83 1.87
N TRP A 242 13.84 22.13 0.68
CA TRP A 242 12.57 21.59 0.22
C TRP A 242 12.62 20.09 -0.01
N GLY A 243 13.74 19.56 -0.52
CA GLY A 243 13.97 18.12 -0.64
C GLY A 243 13.87 17.42 0.71
N LEU A 244 14.46 17.99 1.77
CA LEU A 244 14.34 17.44 3.12
C LEU A 244 12.90 17.48 3.63
N VAL A 245 12.16 18.55 3.40
CA VAL A 245 10.72 18.65 3.77
C VAL A 245 9.93 17.57 3.05
N ILE A 246 10.12 17.39 1.73
CA ILE A 246 9.44 16.35 0.95
C ILE A 246 9.80 14.96 1.47
N LEU A 247 11.06 14.70 1.78
CA LEU A 247 11.50 13.41 2.33
C LEU A 247 10.83 13.14 3.69
N LEU A 248 10.76 14.13 4.58
CA LEU A 248 10.06 14.00 5.87
C LEU A 248 8.56 13.75 5.70
N LEU A 249 7.91 14.43 4.77
CA LEU A 249 6.51 14.17 4.42
C LEU A 249 6.33 12.73 3.92
N LEU A 250 7.20 12.27 3.03
CA LEU A 250 7.17 10.90 2.50
C LEU A 250 7.42 9.84 3.57
N ILE A 251 8.31 10.10 4.53
CA ILE A 251 8.54 9.25 5.70
C ILE A 251 7.26 9.16 6.54
N GLY A 252 6.64 10.31 6.83
CA GLY A 252 5.37 10.39 7.56
C GLY A 252 4.23 9.66 6.84
N ILE A 253 4.10 9.88 5.53
CA ILE A 253 3.13 9.17 4.67
C ILE A 253 3.29 7.66 4.81
N SER A 254 4.52 7.15 4.69
CA SER A 254 4.76 5.72 4.80
C SER A 254 4.43 5.20 6.19
N ALA A 255 4.92 5.85 7.25
CA ALA A 255 4.69 5.41 8.62
C ALA A 255 3.18 5.40 8.95
N LEU A 256 2.47 6.48 8.63
CA LEU A 256 1.05 6.61 8.93
C LEU A 256 0.20 5.61 8.15
N SER A 257 0.35 5.57 6.83
CA SER A 257 -0.53 4.74 5.97
C SER A 257 -0.32 3.25 6.23
N PHE A 258 0.92 2.78 6.34
CA PHE A 258 1.19 1.36 6.63
C PHE A 258 0.69 0.94 8.01
N VAL A 259 0.87 1.79 9.03
CA VAL A 259 0.36 1.51 10.38
C VAL A 259 -1.15 1.45 10.39
N LEU A 260 -1.82 2.45 9.81
CA LEU A 260 -3.28 2.47 9.75
C LEU A 260 -3.83 1.26 8.99
N TYR A 261 -3.33 1.02 7.79
CA TYR A 261 -3.80 -0.06 6.93
C TYR A 261 -3.58 -1.44 7.56
N ASN A 262 -2.37 -1.75 8.03
CA ASN A 262 -2.07 -3.03 8.65
C ASN A 262 -2.84 -3.23 9.95
N LYS A 263 -3.05 -2.16 10.74
CA LYS A 263 -3.88 -2.23 11.95
C LYS A 263 -5.34 -2.48 11.62
N LEU A 264 -5.88 -1.83 10.59
CA LEU A 264 -7.25 -2.05 10.15
C LEU A 264 -7.46 -3.50 9.66
N ILE A 265 -6.55 -4.03 8.83
CA ILE A 265 -6.62 -5.42 8.34
C ILE A 265 -6.52 -6.42 9.50
N SER A 266 -5.74 -6.11 10.54
CA SER A 266 -5.60 -7.01 11.70
C SER A 266 -6.87 -7.15 12.54
N CYS A 267 -7.80 -6.19 12.43
CA CYS A 267 -9.00 -6.09 13.26
C CYS A 267 -10.32 -6.25 12.48
N ASN A 268 -10.26 -6.19 11.14
CA ASN A 268 -11.44 -6.18 10.28
C ASN A 268 -11.30 -7.15 9.11
N PRO A 269 -12.39 -7.57 8.47
CA PRO A 269 -12.34 -8.30 7.21
C PRO A 269 -11.59 -7.48 6.14
N VAL A 270 -10.64 -8.13 5.46
CA VAL A 270 -9.75 -7.45 4.48
C VAL A 270 -10.54 -6.73 3.39
N GLY A 271 -11.59 -7.35 2.85
CA GLY A 271 -12.42 -6.74 1.81
C GLY A 271 -13.09 -5.43 2.26
N LYS A 272 -13.48 -5.32 3.55
CA LYS A 272 -14.10 -4.11 4.09
C LYS A 272 -13.12 -2.91 4.13
N VAL A 273 -11.84 -3.19 4.32
CA VAL A 273 -10.78 -2.16 4.33
C VAL A 273 -10.26 -1.90 2.93
N ALA A 274 -10.06 -2.96 2.15
CA ALA A 274 -9.46 -2.90 0.81
C ALA A 274 -10.31 -2.11 -0.21
N ILE A 275 -11.62 -1.95 0.02
CA ILE A 275 -12.48 -1.13 -0.85
C ILE A 275 -11.96 0.32 -0.95
N PHE A 276 -11.36 0.84 0.10
CA PHE A 276 -10.82 2.20 0.12
C PHE A 276 -9.55 2.34 -0.72
N ASN A 277 -8.84 1.23 -0.99
CA ASN A 277 -7.66 1.26 -1.86
C ASN A 277 -8.00 1.62 -3.31
N SER A 278 -9.27 1.51 -3.71
CA SER A 278 -9.75 1.98 -5.01
C SER A 278 -9.57 3.50 -5.21
N LEU A 279 -9.42 4.24 -4.12
CA LEU A 279 -9.19 5.69 -4.19
C LEU A 279 -7.73 6.05 -4.46
N ILE A 280 -6.78 5.16 -4.15
CA ILE A 280 -5.34 5.42 -4.34
C ILE A 280 -5.03 5.83 -5.79
N PRO A 281 -5.43 5.06 -6.83
CA PRO A 281 -5.14 5.45 -8.21
C PRO A 281 -5.81 6.75 -8.63
N VAL A 282 -7.02 7.03 -8.13
CA VAL A 282 -7.74 8.26 -8.42
C VAL A 282 -7.03 9.46 -7.81
N VAL A 283 -6.73 9.38 -6.51
CA VAL A 283 -6.01 10.46 -5.80
C VAL A 283 -4.62 10.66 -6.42
N GLY A 284 -3.88 9.56 -6.67
CA GLY A 284 -2.54 9.63 -7.27
C GLY A 284 -2.55 10.26 -8.66
N ALA A 285 -3.53 9.92 -9.52
CA ALA A 285 -3.65 10.51 -10.84
C ALA A 285 -3.99 12.01 -10.77
N VAL A 286 -5.00 12.38 -9.98
CA VAL A 286 -5.43 13.77 -9.82
C VAL A 286 -4.30 14.62 -9.23
N THR A 287 -3.69 14.18 -8.14
CA THR A 287 -2.61 14.95 -7.48
C THR A 287 -1.35 15.06 -8.36
N SER A 288 -1.02 14.04 -9.16
CA SER A 288 0.10 14.10 -10.10
C SER A 288 -0.16 15.12 -11.21
N CYS A 289 -1.36 15.14 -11.80
CA CYS A 289 -1.71 16.14 -12.80
C CYS A 289 -1.66 17.57 -12.22
N LEU A 290 -2.17 17.76 -10.99
CA LEU A 290 -2.23 19.10 -10.38
C LEU A 290 -0.85 19.60 -9.91
N CYS A 291 -0.03 18.73 -9.32
CA CYS A 291 1.24 19.14 -8.70
C CYS A 291 2.43 19.14 -9.66
N LEU A 292 2.42 18.25 -10.65
CA LEU A 292 3.52 18.08 -11.60
C LEU A 292 3.24 18.73 -12.97
N GLY A 293 2.07 19.33 -13.16
CA GLY A 293 1.67 19.85 -14.46
C GLY A 293 1.57 18.77 -15.55
N GLU A 294 1.38 17.50 -15.15
CA GLU A 294 1.23 16.42 -16.11
C GLU A 294 -0.04 16.61 -16.95
N THR A 295 0.07 16.36 -18.26
CA THR A 295 -1.07 16.47 -19.15
C THR A 295 -2.19 15.54 -18.72
N PHE A 296 -3.37 16.12 -18.49
CA PHE A 296 -4.55 15.34 -18.15
C PHE A 296 -5.15 14.71 -19.41
N TYR A 297 -5.22 13.39 -19.43
CA TYR A 297 -5.85 12.64 -20.53
C TYR A 297 -7.17 12.02 -20.08
N TRP A 298 -8.21 12.13 -20.90
CA TRP A 298 -9.51 11.51 -20.61
C TRP A 298 -9.42 10.00 -20.35
N LYS A 299 -8.45 9.32 -20.93
CA LYS A 299 -8.19 7.92 -20.68
C LYS A 299 -7.82 7.62 -19.20
N TYR A 300 -7.24 8.59 -18.46
CA TYR A 300 -6.99 8.43 -17.02
C TYR A 300 -8.31 8.33 -16.24
N VAL A 301 -9.34 9.11 -16.64
CA VAL A 301 -10.68 9.02 -16.04
C VAL A 301 -11.31 7.66 -16.32
N ILE A 302 -11.30 7.23 -17.58
CA ILE A 302 -11.88 5.94 -17.99
C ILE A 302 -11.16 4.79 -17.29
N ALA A 303 -9.83 4.77 -17.34
CA ALA A 303 -9.02 3.73 -16.72
C ALA A 303 -9.18 3.71 -15.19
N GLY A 304 -9.15 4.88 -14.54
CA GLY A 304 -9.36 5.01 -13.11
C GLY A 304 -10.76 4.59 -12.67
N ALA A 305 -11.80 4.97 -13.43
CA ALA A 305 -13.17 4.58 -13.17
C ALA A 305 -13.37 3.06 -13.29
N LEU A 306 -12.84 2.44 -14.36
CA LEU A 306 -12.90 0.99 -14.56
C LEU A 306 -12.12 0.22 -13.48
N ALA A 307 -10.92 0.69 -13.11
CA ALA A 307 -10.15 0.10 -12.04
C ALA A 307 -10.89 0.21 -10.68
N THR A 308 -11.43 1.40 -10.38
CA THR A 308 -12.19 1.64 -9.15
C THR A 308 -13.46 0.78 -9.09
N ALA A 309 -14.23 0.72 -10.19
CA ALA A 309 -15.42 -0.13 -10.28
C ALA A 309 -15.06 -1.61 -10.12
N GLY A 310 -13.98 -2.08 -10.76
CA GLY A 310 -13.48 -3.44 -10.60
C GLY A 310 -13.13 -3.78 -9.16
N ILE A 311 -12.37 -2.93 -8.48
CA ILE A 311 -12.00 -3.10 -7.07
C ILE A 311 -13.25 -3.07 -6.18
N TYR A 312 -14.20 -2.17 -6.44
CA TYR A 312 -15.47 -2.09 -5.71
C TYR A 312 -16.28 -3.37 -5.82
N ILE A 313 -16.45 -3.90 -7.04
CA ILE A 313 -17.21 -5.14 -7.30
C ILE A 313 -16.57 -6.33 -6.58
N ILE A 314 -15.24 -6.47 -6.64
CA ILE A 314 -14.49 -7.52 -5.94
C ILE A 314 -14.76 -7.47 -4.43
N ASN A 315 -14.71 -6.28 -3.84
CA ASN A 315 -14.82 -6.10 -2.39
C ASN A 315 -16.25 -6.14 -1.86
N LYS A 316 -17.27 -5.90 -2.71
CA LYS A 316 -18.69 -5.98 -2.34
C LYS A 316 -19.17 -7.42 -2.14
N GLN A 317 -18.51 -8.38 -2.76
CA GLN A 317 -18.87 -9.79 -2.62
C GLN A 317 -18.33 -10.36 -1.30
N LYS A 318 -19.27 -10.79 -0.45
CA LYS A 318 -19.01 -11.53 0.79
C LYS A 318 -18.72 -13.00 0.49
#